data_935c2f92f5edb03d84597c24a357157e
#
_entry.id   935c2f92f5edb03d84597c24a357157e
#
_cell.length_a   1.000
_cell.length_b   1.000
_cell.length_c   1.000
_cell.angle_alpha   90.00
_cell.angle_beta   90.00
_cell.angle_gamma   90.00
#
_symmetry.space_group_name_H-M   'P 1'
#
loop_
_entity.id
_entity.type
_entity.pdbx_description
1 polymer ?
#
loop_
_entity_poly.entity_id
_entity_poly.type
_entity_poly.pdbx_seq_one_letter_code
_entity_poly.pdbx_strand_id
1 'polypeptide(L)'
;MGPIGRLRRKSSAKYDPGDLKEMIVKFARSDRFNTEFKRAVRERFGGDVMVGDESEFINFLDWFALQRPTRSGKTPLELFVEEKRKEGMSEEICQQLLRWGTVTEGLFEIRKLIDRDTALTFEHLRQREYVVKSNKPGFLAKHVPLGSYLIARVVSWYDHYYLSGASSMLPSGSKKQISKLAEDMRKEHPELAFPELEREDLEMALDVQEEMYRAFVELFGDDEVVFSTGREMAKGMEEFYRYYTFEHVWKSIGKTVAQQSGLKAGKSALPKEEYPPELLEAEEIGVLFDPKEGVFMLPEYGIFRRIFTEENFQAIPGYRQLIYNYLKEDTIPPLPFERMVERYPEQAQRVFQAVLTKRKFKLNRDFPALMRRYKGKWLGHKPKPWVTVKGAGEQGSKGAGG
;
A
#
# COMPACT_ATOMS: atom_id res chain seq x y z
N MET A 1 39.11 15.78 -4.05
CA MET A 1 38.85 16.04 -2.62
C MET A 1 38.30 17.44 -2.50
N GLY A 2 36.97 17.61 -2.45
CA GLY A 2 36.27 18.85 -2.22
C GLY A 2 35.56 18.77 -0.86
N PRO A 3 35.47 19.83 -0.08
CA PRO A 3 35.00 19.74 1.30
C PRO A 3 33.48 19.55 1.32
N ILE A 4 33.05 18.45 1.92
CA ILE A 4 31.65 18.23 2.30
C ILE A 4 31.34 19.30 3.35
N GLY A 5 30.57 20.32 2.92
CA GLY A 5 30.13 21.41 3.76
C GLY A 5 29.32 20.89 4.95
N ARG A 6 29.84 21.07 6.16
CA ARG A 6 29.14 20.88 7.42
C ARG A 6 27.98 21.84 7.51
N LEU A 7 26.82 21.43 7.06
CA LEU A 7 25.56 22.00 7.53
C LEU A 7 25.22 21.39 8.90
N ARG A 8 25.91 21.90 9.95
CA ARG A 8 25.42 21.82 11.32
C ARG A 8 24.17 22.70 11.43
N ARG A 9 23.02 22.19 11.03
CA ARG A 9 21.77 22.71 11.60
C ARG A 9 21.76 22.28 13.07
N LYS A 10 21.77 23.28 13.97
CA LYS A 10 21.49 23.08 15.39
C LYS A 10 20.12 22.38 15.47
N SER A 11 20.09 21.08 15.77
CA SER A 11 18.86 20.42 16.17
C SER A 11 18.35 21.19 17.38
N SER A 12 17.11 21.61 17.33
CA SER A 12 16.44 22.22 18.49
C SER A 12 16.20 21.11 19.50
N ALA A 13 17.16 20.91 20.39
CA ALA A 13 17.27 19.79 21.34
C ALA A 13 16.26 19.90 22.49
N LYS A 14 14.99 20.21 22.21
CA LYS A 14 13.96 20.31 23.26
C LYS A 14 13.18 19.00 23.44
N TYR A 15 13.19 18.11 22.44
CA TYR A 15 12.42 16.86 22.49
C TYR A 15 13.26 15.68 21.99
N ASP A 16 13.36 14.65 22.81
CA ASP A 16 13.93 13.36 22.43
C ASP A 16 12.83 12.49 21.77
N PRO A 17 13.08 11.84 20.62
CA PRO A 17 12.10 10.98 19.96
C PRO A 17 11.59 9.82 20.83
N GLY A 18 12.43 9.26 21.71
CA GLY A 18 12.03 8.22 22.65
C GLY A 18 11.00 8.74 23.66
N ASP A 19 11.24 9.91 24.26
CA ASP A 19 10.31 10.55 25.18
C ASP A 19 8.98 10.90 24.49
N LEU A 20 9.05 11.43 23.28
CA LEU A 20 7.85 11.73 22.49
C LEU A 20 7.05 10.47 22.18
N LYS A 21 7.73 9.37 21.86
CA LYS A 21 7.09 8.09 21.63
C LYS A 21 6.36 7.57 22.86
N GLU A 22 7.01 7.61 24.01
CA GLU A 22 6.39 7.23 25.27
C GLU A 22 5.16 8.07 25.58
N MET A 23 5.23 9.38 25.38
CA MET A 23 4.10 10.29 25.57
C MET A 23 2.93 9.94 24.66
N ILE A 24 3.17 9.65 23.38
CA ILE A 24 2.13 9.27 22.42
C ILE A 24 1.48 7.94 22.81
N VAL A 25 2.27 6.93 23.15
CA VAL A 25 1.73 5.62 23.59
C VAL A 25 0.92 5.76 24.87
N LYS A 26 1.40 6.55 25.83
CA LYS A 26 0.67 6.83 27.08
C LYS A 26 -0.65 7.57 26.81
N PHE A 27 -0.63 8.55 25.91
CA PHE A 27 -1.84 9.25 25.48
C PHE A 27 -2.84 8.31 24.82
N ALA A 28 -2.41 7.45 23.90
CA ALA A 28 -3.24 6.47 23.20
C ALA A 28 -3.84 5.41 24.16
N ARG A 29 -3.20 5.17 25.31
CA ARG A 29 -3.68 4.26 26.37
C ARG A 29 -4.50 4.95 27.45
N SER A 30 -4.75 6.24 27.36
CA SER A 30 -5.60 6.96 28.33
C SER A 30 -7.05 6.50 28.23
N ASP A 31 -7.83 6.76 29.30
CA ASP A 31 -9.25 6.39 29.39
C ASP A 31 -10.10 6.90 28.23
N ARG A 32 -9.68 7.99 27.61
CA ARG A 32 -10.27 8.55 26.41
C ARG A 32 -10.42 7.54 25.27
N PHE A 33 -9.48 6.61 25.15
CA PHE A 33 -9.42 5.62 24.07
C PHE A 33 -9.81 4.20 24.49
N ASN A 34 -10.24 3.96 25.73
CA ASN A 34 -10.54 2.62 26.23
C ASN A 34 -11.49 1.82 25.34
N THR A 35 -12.53 2.44 24.82
CA THR A 35 -13.51 1.77 23.93
C THR A 35 -12.87 1.42 22.58
N GLU A 36 -12.12 2.35 22.01
CA GLU A 36 -11.43 2.15 20.72
C GLU A 36 -10.31 1.12 20.85
N PHE A 37 -9.59 1.14 21.98
CA PHE A 37 -8.55 0.17 22.27
C PHE A 37 -9.11 -1.25 22.39
N LYS A 38 -10.17 -1.45 23.18
CA LYS A 38 -10.83 -2.77 23.32
C LYS A 38 -11.37 -3.28 21.98
N ARG A 39 -11.84 -2.38 21.12
CA ARG A 39 -12.29 -2.72 19.77
C ARG A 39 -11.12 -3.13 18.89
N ALA A 40 -10.02 -2.37 18.91
CA ALA A 40 -8.81 -2.68 18.15
C ALA A 40 -8.19 -4.02 18.57
N VAL A 41 -8.17 -4.33 19.89
CA VAL A 41 -7.73 -5.63 20.40
C VAL A 41 -8.58 -6.77 19.83
N ARG A 42 -9.91 -6.62 19.82
CA ARG A 42 -10.80 -7.64 19.25
C ARG A 42 -10.64 -7.82 17.75
N GLU A 43 -10.42 -6.72 17.01
CA GLU A 43 -10.18 -6.75 15.57
C GLU A 43 -8.88 -7.47 15.23
N ARG A 44 -7.81 -7.28 16.03
CA ARG A 44 -6.49 -7.84 15.75
C ARG A 44 -6.31 -9.27 16.26
N PHE A 45 -6.86 -9.58 17.46
CA PHE A 45 -6.59 -10.83 18.19
C PHE A 45 -7.82 -11.74 18.36
N GLY A 46 -9.00 -11.36 17.81
CA GLY A 46 -10.18 -12.23 17.78
C GLY A 46 -10.95 -12.39 19.09
N GLY A 47 -10.78 -11.52 20.07
CA GLY A 47 -11.67 -11.47 21.27
C GLY A 47 -11.10 -12.07 22.57
N ASP A 48 -10.38 -13.17 22.55
CA ASP A 48 -9.66 -13.70 23.72
C ASP A 48 -8.18 -13.36 23.60
N VAL A 49 -7.75 -12.33 24.30
CA VAL A 49 -6.35 -11.91 24.33
C VAL A 49 -5.56 -12.86 25.20
N MET A 50 -5.18 -14.00 24.68
CA MET A 50 -3.96 -14.67 25.11
C MET A 50 -2.82 -13.96 24.40
N VAL A 51 -2.24 -12.94 25.04
CA VAL A 51 -1.01 -12.29 24.54
C VAL A 51 0.10 -13.33 24.63
N GLY A 52 0.26 -14.10 23.54
CA GLY A 52 1.30 -15.13 23.49
C GLY A 52 2.69 -14.56 23.24
N ASP A 53 2.79 -13.38 22.63
CA ASP A 53 4.05 -12.72 22.29
C ASP A 53 4.03 -11.24 22.69
N GLU A 54 4.94 -10.88 23.60
CA GLU A 54 5.14 -9.51 24.05
C GLU A 54 5.49 -8.57 22.89
N SER A 55 6.25 -9.04 21.91
CA SER A 55 6.65 -8.28 20.74
C SER A 55 5.46 -7.94 19.85
N GLU A 56 4.54 -8.90 19.66
CA GLU A 56 3.31 -8.68 18.91
C GLU A 56 2.43 -7.63 19.57
N PHE A 57 2.33 -7.68 20.90
CA PHE A 57 1.57 -6.69 21.66
C PHE A 57 2.20 -5.29 21.59
N ILE A 58 3.53 -5.19 21.68
CA ILE A 58 4.24 -3.91 21.50
C ILE A 58 3.99 -3.33 20.10
N ASN A 59 4.05 -4.14 19.06
CA ASN A 59 3.78 -3.72 17.69
C ASN A 59 2.31 -3.34 17.50
N PHE A 60 1.39 -4.03 18.16
CA PHE A 60 -0.02 -3.66 18.20
C PHE A 60 -0.25 -2.29 18.87
N LEU A 61 0.41 -2.02 20.01
CA LEU A 61 0.34 -0.71 20.67
C LEU A 61 0.87 0.41 19.77
N ASP A 62 1.95 0.14 19.08
CA ASP A 62 2.57 1.05 18.11
C ASP A 62 1.61 1.38 16.98
N TRP A 63 1.05 0.36 16.34
CA TRP A 63 0.06 0.51 15.29
C TRP A 63 -1.19 1.25 15.76
N PHE A 64 -1.73 0.90 16.94
CA PHE A 64 -2.90 1.57 17.49
C PHE A 64 -2.66 3.06 17.75
N ALA A 65 -1.49 3.39 18.30
CA ALA A 65 -1.15 4.76 18.66
C ALA A 65 -0.88 5.65 17.41
N LEU A 66 -0.20 5.10 16.40
CA LEU A 66 0.29 5.88 15.27
C LEU A 66 -0.59 5.83 14.02
N GLN A 67 -1.22 4.67 13.74
CA GLN A 67 -1.78 4.41 12.42
C GLN A 67 -3.29 4.13 12.42
N ARG A 68 -3.86 3.63 13.53
CA ARG A 68 -5.27 3.25 13.53
C ARG A 68 -6.20 4.43 13.78
N PRO A 69 -7.09 4.79 12.83
CA PRO A 69 -8.08 5.82 13.05
C PRO A 69 -9.10 5.43 14.13
N THR A 70 -9.48 6.39 14.96
CA THR A 70 -10.60 6.29 15.90
C THR A 70 -11.93 6.54 15.17
N ARG A 71 -13.06 6.50 15.89
CA ARG A 71 -14.36 6.86 15.31
C ARG A 71 -14.44 8.29 14.76
N SER A 72 -13.58 9.19 15.23
CA SER A 72 -13.48 10.55 14.71
C SER A 72 -12.79 10.65 13.35
N GLY A 73 -12.27 9.54 12.81
CA GLY A 73 -11.47 9.50 11.59
C GLY A 73 -10.01 9.91 11.79
N LYS A 74 -9.61 10.32 13.01
CA LYS A 74 -8.24 10.70 13.35
C LYS A 74 -7.57 9.62 14.18
N THR A 75 -6.27 9.44 13.98
CA THR A 75 -5.44 8.56 14.83
C THR A 75 -5.19 9.19 16.21
N PRO A 76 -4.86 8.39 17.24
CA PRO A 76 -4.40 8.93 18.52
C PRO A 76 -3.19 9.87 18.36
N LEU A 77 -2.27 9.59 17.44
CA LEU A 77 -1.14 10.47 17.11
C LEU A 77 -1.61 11.86 16.64
N GLU A 78 -2.53 11.91 15.68
CA GLU A 78 -3.07 13.17 15.17
C GLU A 78 -3.76 13.97 16.26
N LEU A 79 -4.53 13.32 17.13
CA LEU A 79 -5.20 13.94 18.26
C LEU A 79 -4.19 14.45 19.31
N PHE A 80 -3.11 13.69 19.56
CA PHE A 80 -2.01 14.11 20.42
C PHE A 80 -1.33 15.36 19.88
N VAL A 81 -1.00 15.37 18.59
CA VAL A 81 -0.34 16.51 17.95
C VAL A 81 -1.24 17.77 18.00
N GLU A 82 -2.55 17.63 17.77
CA GLU A 82 -3.49 18.75 17.90
C GLU A 82 -3.53 19.32 19.31
N GLU A 83 -3.47 18.47 20.34
CA GLU A 83 -3.44 18.91 21.74
C GLU A 83 -2.12 19.60 22.06
N LYS A 84 -0.99 19.01 21.68
CA LYS A 84 0.33 19.59 21.91
C LYS A 84 0.57 20.88 21.13
N ARG A 85 -0.01 21.04 19.95
CA ARG A 85 0.01 22.31 19.20
C ARG A 85 -0.70 23.42 19.98
N LYS A 86 -1.83 23.14 20.63
CA LYS A 86 -2.54 24.09 21.49
C LYS A 86 -1.75 24.43 22.75
N GLU A 87 -0.94 23.49 23.25
CA GLU A 87 -0.04 23.69 24.38
C GLU A 87 1.26 24.43 24.01
N GLY A 88 1.43 24.83 22.74
CA GLY A 88 2.58 25.62 22.29
C GLY A 88 3.75 24.79 21.73
N MET A 89 3.55 23.54 21.37
CA MET A 89 4.56 22.77 20.62
C MET A 89 4.77 23.43 19.25
N SER A 90 6.02 23.56 18.82
CA SER A 90 6.33 24.19 17.53
C SER A 90 5.75 23.40 16.36
N GLU A 91 5.34 24.11 15.29
CA GLU A 91 4.78 23.47 14.09
C GLU A 91 5.78 22.53 13.44
N GLU A 92 7.07 22.84 13.47
CA GLU A 92 8.11 21.96 12.96
C GLU A 92 8.09 20.58 13.64
N ILE A 93 8.01 20.54 14.97
CA ILE A 93 7.92 19.28 15.73
C ILE A 93 6.60 18.58 15.47
N CYS A 94 5.49 19.31 15.39
CA CYS A 94 4.19 18.75 15.04
C CYS A 94 4.22 18.04 13.69
N GLN A 95 4.83 18.64 12.67
CA GLN A 95 4.98 18.02 11.35
C GLN A 95 5.89 16.79 11.36
N GLN A 96 6.99 16.83 12.13
CA GLN A 96 7.83 15.64 12.30
C GLN A 96 7.07 14.48 12.97
N LEU A 97 6.25 14.78 13.98
CA LEU A 97 5.42 13.77 14.64
C LEU A 97 4.34 13.20 13.72
N LEU A 98 3.66 14.03 12.93
CA LEU A 98 2.64 13.54 11.98
C LEU A 98 3.20 12.57 10.96
N ARG A 99 4.49 12.68 10.60
CA ARG A 99 5.18 11.70 9.75
C ARG A 99 5.27 10.31 10.39
N TRP A 100 5.13 10.19 11.72
CA TRP A 100 5.13 8.90 12.40
C TRP A 100 3.86 8.08 12.15
N GLY A 101 2.82 8.67 11.57
CA GLY A 101 1.69 7.92 11.02
C GLY A 101 2.10 7.02 9.87
N THR A 102 3.24 7.35 9.22
CA THR A 102 3.90 6.59 8.17
C THR A 102 5.02 5.74 8.75
N VAL A 103 4.72 4.48 9.07
CA VAL A 103 5.69 3.52 9.61
C VAL A 103 6.27 2.68 8.48
N THR A 104 7.60 2.63 8.38
CA THR A 104 8.28 1.69 7.48
C THR A 104 8.55 0.38 8.21
N GLU A 105 7.83 -0.67 7.85
CA GLU A 105 8.07 -2.03 8.33
C GLU A 105 8.81 -2.82 7.25
N GLY A 106 9.83 -3.61 7.66
CA GLY A 106 10.64 -4.32 6.67
C GLY A 106 11.77 -5.16 7.26
N LEU A 107 12.59 -5.69 6.34
CA LEU A 107 13.76 -6.51 6.63
C LEU A 107 15.03 -5.68 6.39
N PHE A 108 15.68 -5.25 7.46
CA PHE A 108 16.82 -4.35 7.47
C PHE A 108 18.12 -5.12 7.71
N GLU A 109 19.06 -5.07 6.76
CA GLU A 109 20.43 -5.57 6.92
C GLU A 109 21.31 -4.48 7.52
N ILE A 110 22.06 -4.79 8.57
CA ILE A 110 23.00 -3.87 9.20
C ILE A 110 24.29 -3.81 8.38
N ARG A 111 24.45 -2.76 7.60
CA ARG A 111 25.61 -2.55 6.71
C ARG A 111 26.80 -1.93 7.43
N LYS A 112 26.54 -0.99 8.32
CA LYS A 112 27.58 -0.24 9.03
C LYS A 112 27.04 0.36 10.32
N LEU A 113 27.78 0.25 11.42
CA LEU A 113 27.54 1.06 12.62
C LEU A 113 28.22 2.43 12.42
N ILE A 114 27.43 3.50 12.49
CA ILE A 114 27.91 4.89 12.40
C ILE A 114 28.39 5.34 13.78
N ASP A 115 27.61 5.00 14.81
CA ASP A 115 27.94 5.18 16.22
C ASP A 115 27.30 4.07 17.07
N ARG A 116 27.28 4.25 18.41
CA ARG A 116 26.74 3.22 19.34
C ARG A 116 25.24 2.93 19.15
N ASP A 117 24.50 3.90 18.62
CA ASP A 117 23.06 3.88 18.54
C ASP A 117 22.53 4.11 17.13
N THR A 118 23.41 4.29 16.14
CA THR A 118 23.06 4.61 14.76
C THR A 118 23.74 3.64 13.80
N ALA A 119 22.98 3.10 12.87
CA ALA A 119 23.45 2.20 11.82
C ALA A 119 22.99 2.65 10.44
N LEU A 120 23.84 2.46 9.43
CA LEU A 120 23.42 2.40 8.04
C LEU A 120 22.88 1.01 7.78
N THR A 121 21.64 0.93 7.31
CA THR A 121 20.93 -0.31 7.03
C THR A 121 20.48 -0.34 5.58
N PHE A 122 20.32 -1.57 5.04
CA PHE A 122 19.70 -1.78 3.74
C PHE A 122 18.39 -2.55 3.93
N GLU A 123 17.30 -1.97 3.50
CA GLU A 123 15.97 -2.55 3.60
C GLU A 123 15.67 -3.37 2.33
N HIS A 124 15.39 -4.67 2.51
CA HIS A 124 15.35 -5.65 1.43
C HIS A 124 14.01 -5.69 0.66
N LEU A 125 12.91 -5.18 1.22
CA LEU A 125 11.61 -5.18 0.52
C LEU A 125 11.55 -4.06 -0.53
N ARG A 126 12.06 -2.86 -0.17
CA ARG A 126 12.07 -1.65 -1.00
C ARG A 126 13.40 -1.40 -1.70
N GLN A 127 14.43 -2.22 -1.40
CA GLN A 127 15.78 -2.09 -1.96
C GLN A 127 16.42 -0.71 -1.69
N ARG A 128 16.27 -0.19 -0.46
CA ARG A 128 16.71 1.17 -0.10
C ARG A 128 17.57 1.19 1.17
N GLU A 129 18.48 2.17 1.23
CA GLU A 129 19.28 2.43 2.43
C GLU A 129 18.55 3.37 3.39
N TYR A 130 18.72 3.09 4.70
CA TYR A 130 18.18 3.88 5.80
C TYR A 130 19.23 4.12 6.86
N VAL A 131 19.34 5.35 7.37
CA VAL A 131 20.10 5.63 8.59
C VAL A 131 19.15 5.44 9.78
N VAL A 132 19.29 4.33 10.49
CA VAL A 132 18.41 3.92 11.58
C VAL A 132 19.10 4.12 12.92
N LYS A 133 18.37 4.75 13.86
CA LYS A 133 18.79 5.01 15.22
C LYS A 133 17.92 4.26 16.23
N SER A 134 18.55 3.77 17.29
CA SER A 134 17.85 3.17 18.42
C SER A 134 17.49 4.24 19.46
N ASN A 135 16.28 4.13 20.04
CA ASN A 135 15.88 4.93 21.21
C ASN A 135 16.50 4.39 22.53
N LYS A 136 17.09 3.20 22.50
CA LYS A 136 17.75 2.59 23.68
C LYS A 136 19.26 2.80 23.56
N PRO A 137 19.88 3.56 24.48
CA PRO A 137 21.32 3.84 24.43
C PRO A 137 22.20 2.58 24.38
N GLY A 138 23.08 2.51 23.37
CA GLY A 138 23.99 1.40 23.16
C GLY A 138 23.35 0.10 22.67
N PHE A 139 22.08 0.09 22.31
CA PHE A 139 21.36 -1.12 21.88
C PHE A 139 21.98 -1.71 20.61
N LEU A 140 22.18 -0.90 19.57
CA LEU A 140 22.72 -1.40 18.31
C LEU A 140 24.13 -1.95 18.47
N ALA A 141 25.02 -1.22 19.15
CA ALA A 141 26.39 -1.68 19.35
C ALA A 141 26.52 -2.93 20.22
N LYS A 142 25.60 -3.13 21.19
CA LYS A 142 25.66 -4.25 22.12
C LYS A 142 24.97 -5.51 21.60
N HIS A 143 23.88 -5.36 20.86
CA HIS A 143 22.97 -6.46 20.58
C HIS A 143 22.84 -6.78 19.09
N VAL A 144 23.31 -5.91 18.18
CA VAL A 144 23.06 -6.07 16.76
C VAL A 144 24.39 -6.17 15.98
N PRO A 145 24.89 -7.40 15.70
CA PRO A 145 26.11 -7.61 14.94
C PRO A 145 26.01 -7.06 13.50
N LEU A 146 27.16 -6.65 12.94
CA LEU A 146 27.26 -6.32 11.51
C LEU A 146 26.88 -7.52 10.65
N GLY A 147 26.13 -7.29 9.57
CA GLY A 147 25.65 -8.33 8.67
C GLY A 147 24.48 -9.14 9.22
N SER A 148 23.96 -8.81 10.42
CA SER A 148 22.68 -9.35 10.89
C SER A 148 21.50 -8.62 10.27
N TYR A 149 20.33 -9.20 10.41
CA TYR A 149 19.07 -8.67 9.87
C TYR A 149 18.09 -8.36 11.00
N LEU A 150 17.34 -7.28 10.85
CA LEU A 150 16.25 -6.91 11.74
C LEU A 150 14.95 -6.93 10.95
N ILE A 151 13.97 -7.70 11.40
CA ILE A 151 12.58 -7.42 11.09
C ILE A 151 12.16 -6.33 12.06
N ALA A 152 11.90 -5.14 11.55
CA ALA A 152 11.70 -3.97 12.37
C ALA A 152 10.73 -2.99 11.73
N ARG A 153 10.22 -2.11 12.57
CA ARG A 153 9.42 -0.93 12.22
C ARG A 153 10.27 0.30 12.48
N VAL A 154 10.28 1.25 11.55
CA VAL A 154 11.00 2.51 11.73
C VAL A 154 10.09 3.69 11.40
N VAL A 155 10.30 4.80 12.09
CA VAL A 155 9.62 6.09 11.86
C VAL A 155 10.65 7.17 11.52
N SER A 156 10.30 8.08 10.62
CA SER A 156 11.19 9.15 10.19
C SER A 156 11.30 10.25 11.26
N TRP A 157 12.50 10.82 11.41
CA TRP A 157 12.74 12.00 12.25
C TRP A 157 13.86 12.82 11.64
N TYR A 158 13.52 13.92 11.03
CA TYR A 158 14.42 14.74 10.22
C TYR A 158 15.12 13.93 9.11
N ASP A 159 16.45 13.76 9.24
CA ASP A 159 17.32 13.09 8.26
C ASP A 159 17.63 11.62 8.61
N HIS A 160 17.01 11.08 9.66
CA HIS A 160 17.15 9.66 10.03
C HIS A 160 15.82 9.02 10.39
N TYR A 161 15.91 7.71 10.69
CA TYR A 161 14.80 6.90 11.13
C TYR A 161 15.07 6.36 12.52
N TYR A 162 14.04 6.18 13.33
CA TYR A 162 14.13 5.58 14.64
C TYR A 162 13.40 4.25 14.68
N LEU A 163 13.97 3.26 15.40
CA LEU A 163 13.27 2.00 15.68
C LEU A 163 11.96 2.30 16.43
N SER A 164 10.86 1.71 15.95
CA SER A 164 9.52 1.86 16.52
C SER A 164 8.92 0.48 16.77
N GLY A 165 8.27 0.28 17.90
CA GLY A 165 7.75 -1.03 18.26
C GLY A 165 8.84 -2.02 18.69
N ALA A 166 8.52 -3.30 18.61
CA ALA A 166 9.45 -4.40 18.82
C ALA A 166 10.19 -4.74 17.51
N SER A 167 11.41 -5.21 17.63
CA SER A 167 12.20 -5.71 16.51
C SER A 167 12.71 -7.12 16.79
N SER A 168 12.71 -7.98 15.77
CA SER A 168 13.24 -9.34 15.84
C SER A 168 14.54 -9.41 15.08
N MET A 169 15.59 -9.90 15.73
CA MET A 169 16.88 -10.09 15.11
C MET A 169 16.97 -11.47 14.48
N LEU A 170 17.40 -11.50 13.23
CA LEU A 170 17.77 -12.71 12.52
C LEU A 170 19.30 -12.79 12.42
N PRO A 171 19.91 -13.95 12.70
CA PRO A 171 21.35 -14.11 12.50
C PRO A 171 21.70 -13.93 11.01
N SER A 172 22.97 -13.67 10.75
CA SER A 172 23.49 -13.61 9.38
C SER A 172 23.17 -14.92 8.66
N GLY A 173 22.26 -14.84 7.70
CA GLY A 173 21.86 -15.98 6.85
C GLY A 173 22.57 -15.96 5.51
N SER A 174 22.41 -17.03 4.73
CA SER A 174 22.84 -17.00 3.33
C SER A 174 22.01 -15.96 2.56
N LYS A 175 22.63 -15.27 1.59
CA LYS A 175 21.91 -14.31 0.71
C LYS A 175 20.64 -14.93 0.11
N LYS A 176 20.69 -16.23 -0.24
CA LYS A 176 19.53 -16.96 -0.79
C LYS A 176 18.38 -17.08 0.20
N GLN A 177 18.67 -17.35 1.47
CA GLN A 177 17.63 -17.44 2.51
C GLN A 177 16.98 -16.08 2.77
N ILE A 178 17.80 -15.02 2.83
CA ILE A 178 17.30 -13.66 3.03
C ILE A 178 16.49 -13.17 1.83
N SER A 179 16.95 -13.42 0.59
CA SER A 179 16.19 -13.09 -0.61
C SER A 179 14.86 -13.82 -0.65
N LYS A 180 14.83 -15.12 -0.27
CA LYS A 180 13.60 -15.88 -0.19
C LYS A 180 12.66 -15.31 0.88
N LEU A 181 13.17 -15.01 2.07
CA LEU A 181 12.37 -14.39 3.14
C LEU A 181 11.77 -13.05 2.68
N ALA A 182 12.56 -12.19 2.05
CA ALA A 182 12.08 -10.92 1.51
C ALA A 182 11.02 -11.11 0.42
N GLU A 183 11.16 -12.14 -0.41
CA GLU A 183 10.17 -12.50 -1.44
C GLU A 183 8.87 -13.02 -0.81
N ASP A 184 8.97 -13.91 0.18
CA ASP A 184 7.82 -14.45 0.90
C ASP A 184 7.08 -13.30 1.64
N MET A 185 7.80 -12.41 2.32
CA MET A 185 7.21 -11.23 2.95
C MET A 185 6.49 -10.31 1.94
N ARG A 186 7.03 -10.11 0.74
CA ARG A 186 6.35 -9.31 -0.30
C ARG A 186 5.09 -9.99 -0.82
N LYS A 187 5.07 -11.33 -0.90
CA LYS A 187 3.88 -12.09 -1.32
C LYS A 187 2.78 -12.07 -0.27
N GLU A 188 3.15 -12.23 1.00
CA GLU A 188 2.20 -12.22 2.12
C GLU A 188 1.73 -10.80 2.47
N HIS A 189 2.61 -9.80 2.30
CA HIS A 189 2.39 -8.41 2.65
C HIS A 189 2.84 -7.48 1.51
N PRO A 190 2.15 -7.50 0.36
CA PRO A 190 2.52 -6.66 -0.79
C PRO A 190 2.53 -5.16 -0.45
N GLU A 191 1.71 -4.74 0.52
CA GLU A 191 1.68 -3.37 1.02
C GLU A 191 3.01 -2.91 1.63
N LEU A 192 3.84 -3.83 2.14
CA LEU A 192 5.15 -3.49 2.70
C LEU A 192 6.22 -3.23 1.63
N ALA A 193 6.03 -3.74 0.43
CA ALA A 193 6.99 -3.59 -0.67
C ALA A 193 6.92 -2.22 -1.35
N PHE A 194 5.77 -1.55 -1.24
CA PHE A 194 5.62 -0.22 -1.79
C PHE A 194 6.13 0.80 -0.78
N PRO A 195 7.04 1.71 -1.16
CA PRO A 195 7.39 2.83 -0.32
C PRO A 195 6.09 3.60 -0.03
N GLU A 196 5.85 3.94 1.23
CA GLU A 196 4.94 5.04 1.49
C GLU A 196 5.58 6.27 0.84
N LEU A 197 5.00 6.67 -0.26
CA LEU A 197 5.48 7.79 -1.03
C LEU A 197 5.43 9.03 -0.14
N GLU A 198 6.48 9.82 -0.12
CA GLU A 198 6.38 11.18 0.40
C GLU A 198 5.21 11.87 -0.33
N ARG A 199 4.59 12.85 0.30
CA ARG A 199 3.37 13.46 -0.25
C ARG A 199 3.52 13.90 -1.71
N GLU A 200 4.68 14.43 -2.07
CA GLU A 200 5.00 14.85 -3.44
C GLU A 200 5.10 13.66 -4.40
N ASP A 201 5.74 12.58 -3.98
CA ASP A 201 5.83 11.34 -4.77
C ASP A 201 4.45 10.67 -4.91
N LEU A 202 3.61 10.74 -3.88
CA LEU A 202 2.25 10.22 -3.92
C LEU A 202 1.38 11.03 -4.90
N GLU A 203 1.45 12.36 -4.83
CA GLU A 203 0.74 13.24 -5.75
C GLU A 203 1.19 12.98 -7.20
N MET A 204 2.50 12.85 -7.44
CA MET A 204 3.05 12.50 -8.75
C MET A 204 2.60 11.12 -9.23
N ALA A 205 2.59 10.11 -8.36
CA ALA A 205 2.14 8.76 -8.72
C ALA A 205 0.64 8.72 -9.05
N LEU A 206 -0.17 9.50 -8.35
CA LEU A 206 -1.60 9.65 -8.64
C LEU A 206 -1.82 10.38 -9.98
N ASP A 207 -1.03 11.40 -10.30
CA ASP A 207 -1.08 12.09 -11.58
C ASP A 207 -0.72 11.14 -12.74
N VAL A 208 0.32 10.33 -12.58
CA VAL A 208 0.70 9.28 -13.55
C VAL A 208 -0.45 8.29 -13.74
N GLN A 209 -1.06 7.84 -12.65
CA GLN A 209 -2.16 6.88 -12.71
C GLN A 209 -3.41 7.46 -13.36
N GLU A 210 -3.71 8.73 -13.11
CA GLU A 210 -4.81 9.45 -13.77
C GLU A 210 -4.57 9.58 -15.30
N GLU A 211 -3.33 9.86 -15.73
CA GLU A 211 -3.00 9.90 -17.17
C GLU A 211 -3.03 8.50 -17.81
N MET A 212 -2.62 7.45 -17.09
CA MET A 212 -2.80 6.06 -17.55
C MET A 212 -4.28 5.69 -17.68
N TYR A 213 -5.11 6.09 -16.73
CA TYR A 213 -6.56 5.89 -16.80
C TYR A 213 -7.16 6.55 -18.05
N ARG A 214 -6.77 7.80 -18.33
CA ARG A 214 -7.22 8.51 -19.53
C ARG A 214 -6.80 7.81 -20.81
N ALA A 215 -5.54 7.40 -20.89
CA ALA A 215 -5.04 6.64 -22.03
C ALA A 215 -5.80 5.31 -22.24
N PHE A 216 -6.17 4.66 -21.14
CA PHE A 216 -6.96 3.42 -21.18
C PHE A 216 -8.35 3.67 -21.78
N VAL A 217 -9.04 4.71 -21.28
CA VAL A 217 -10.37 5.09 -21.80
C VAL A 217 -10.29 5.56 -23.25
N GLU A 218 -9.24 6.31 -23.62
CA GLU A 218 -9.03 6.74 -25.01
C GLU A 218 -8.83 5.55 -25.95
N LEU A 219 -8.06 4.53 -25.56
CA LEU A 219 -7.77 3.37 -26.39
C LEU A 219 -8.95 2.40 -26.48
N PHE A 220 -9.58 2.08 -25.35
CA PHE A 220 -10.62 1.04 -25.28
C PHE A 220 -12.06 1.57 -25.33
N GLY A 221 -12.24 2.89 -25.21
CA GLY A 221 -13.55 3.56 -25.25
C GLY A 221 -14.36 3.50 -23.94
N ASP A 222 -13.90 2.74 -22.93
CA ASP A 222 -14.54 2.61 -21.61
C ASP A 222 -13.44 2.37 -20.55
N ASP A 223 -13.79 2.50 -19.28
CA ASP A 223 -12.94 2.18 -18.13
C ASP A 223 -12.92 0.67 -17.81
N GLU A 224 -13.60 -0.14 -18.62
CA GLU A 224 -13.57 -1.60 -18.57
C GLU A 224 -13.55 -2.22 -19.97
N VAL A 225 -12.82 -3.31 -20.13
CA VAL A 225 -12.78 -4.10 -21.36
C VAL A 225 -12.81 -5.58 -21.03
N VAL A 226 -13.52 -6.38 -21.83
CA VAL A 226 -13.55 -7.84 -21.69
C VAL A 226 -12.84 -8.49 -22.88
N PHE A 227 -11.87 -9.34 -22.59
CA PHE A 227 -11.15 -10.14 -23.57
C PHE A 227 -11.64 -11.59 -23.52
N SER A 228 -11.73 -12.27 -24.67
CA SER A 228 -12.20 -13.65 -24.72
C SER A 228 -11.26 -14.60 -23.97
N THR A 229 -9.95 -14.31 -23.98
CA THR A 229 -8.93 -15.13 -23.30
C THR A 229 -7.86 -14.26 -22.65
N GLY A 230 -7.15 -14.82 -21.67
CA GLY A 230 -6.02 -14.14 -21.03
C GLY A 230 -4.86 -13.83 -21.98
N ARG A 231 -4.69 -14.60 -23.04
CA ARG A 231 -3.68 -14.32 -24.08
C ARG A 231 -4.05 -13.12 -24.94
N GLU A 232 -5.34 -12.91 -25.21
CA GLU A 232 -5.83 -11.69 -25.87
C GLU A 232 -5.72 -10.49 -24.95
N MET A 233 -6.05 -10.66 -23.67
CA MET A 233 -5.86 -9.64 -22.65
C MET A 233 -4.39 -9.19 -22.58
N ALA A 234 -3.44 -10.13 -22.54
CA ALA A 234 -2.01 -9.80 -22.50
C ALA A 234 -1.57 -8.97 -23.73
N LYS A 235 -2.07 -9.30 -24.91
CA LYS A 235 -1.82 -8.53 -26.15
C LYS A 235 -2.46 -7.12 -26.08
N GLY A 236 -3.69 -7.04 -25.60
CA GLY A 236 -4.39 -5.76 -25.41
C GLY A 236 -3.67 -4.85 -24.42
N MET A 237 -3.12 -5.41 -23.35
CA MET A 237 -2.32 -4.65 -22.39
C MET A 237 -0.97 -4.23 -22.96
N GLU A 238 -0.30 -5.06 -23.77
CA GLU A 238 0.91 -4.65 -24.51
C GLU A 238 0.61 -3.47 -25.45
N GLU A 239 -0.51 -3.51 -26.15
CA GLU A 239 -0.98 -2.40 -26.99
C GLU A 239 -1.28 -1.14 -26.19
N PHE A 240 -1.94 -1.29 -25.02
CA PHE A 240 -2.21 -0.19 -24.10
C PHE A 240 -0.91 0.48 -23.62
N TYR A 241 0.09 -0.28 -23.17
CA TYR A 241 1.37 0.31 -22.72
C TYR A 241 2.12 0.99 -23.87
N ARG A 242 2.03 0.43 -25.10
CA ARG A 242 2.59 1.07 -26.28
C ARG A 242 1.90 2.41 -26.57
N TYR A 243 0.57 2.42 -26.56
CA TYR A 243 -0.24 3.62 -26.77
C TYR A 243 0.09 4.69 -25.72
N TYR A 244 0.03 4.34 -24.45
CA TYR A 244 0.35 5.23 -23.33
C TYR A 244 1.75 5.83 -23.45
N THR A 245 2.74 5.02 -23.84
CA THR A 245 4.13 5.47 -23.89
C THR A 245 4.42 6.38 -25.07
N PHE A 246 3.89 6.07 -26.26
CA PHE A 246 4.32 6.70 -27.51
C PHE A 246 3.27 7.59 -28.15
N GLU A 247 1.99 7.43 -27.85
CA GLU A 247 0.89 8.09 -28.54
C GLU A 247 0.06 9.01 -27.62
N HIS A 248 -0.24 8.57 -26.42
CA HIS A 248 -0.98 9.39 -25.45
C HIS A 248 -0.19 10.62 -25.01
N VAL A 249 -0.78 11.80 -25.18
CA VAL A 249 -0.19 13.09 -24.78
C VAL A 249 -0.74 13.49 -23.42
N TRP A 250 0.14 13.56 -22.43
CA TRP A 250 -0.24 13.96 -21.09
C TRP A 250 -0.80 15.37 -21.05
N LYS A 251 -1.95 15.53 -20.42
CA LYS A 251 -2.65 16.81 -20.33
C LYS A 251 -1.85 17.87 -19.58
N SER A 252 -1.12 17.46 -18.54
CA SER A 252 -0.34 18.36 -17.68
C SER A 252 0.92 18.94 -18.35
N ILE A 253 1.55 18.19 -19.26
CA ILE A 253 2.86 18.56 -19.85
C ILE A 253 2.85 18.70 -21.38
N GLY A 254 1.76 18.32 -22.06
CA GLY A 254 1.64 18.42 -23.52
C GLY A 254 2.64 17.55 -24.30
N LYS A 255 3.14 16.46 -23.72
CA LYS A 255 4.12 15.53 -24.32
C LYS A 255 3.76 14.09 -23.99
N THR A 256 4.21 13.16 -24.84
CA THR A 256 4.14 11.73 -24.54
C THR A 256 5.24 11.33 -23.54
N VAL A 257 5.07 10.17 -22.89
CA VAL A 257 6.10 9.58 -22.01
C VAL A 257 7.43 9.41 -22.76
N ALA A 258 7.37 8.93 -24.00
CA ALA A 258 8.57 8.74 -24.83
C ALA A 258 9.29 10.06 -25.11
N GLN A 259 8.55 11.12 -25.41
CA GLN A 259 9.14 12.46 -25.65
C GLN A 259 9.77 13.04 -24.40
N GLN A 260 9.14 12.84 -23.24
CA GLN A 260 9.66 13.34 -21.96
C GLN A 260 10.93 12.58 -21.54
N SER A 261 10.95 11.25 -21.74
CA SER A 261 12.04 10.38 -21.31
C SER A 261 13.14 10.19 -22.36
N GLY A 262 13.01 10.78 -23.55
CA GLY A 262 13.94 10.59 -24.66
C GLY A 262 13.98 9.16 -25.22
N LEU A 263 12.94 8.37 -24.98
CA LEU A 263 12.81 7.00 -25.45
C LEU A 263 12.56 6.97 -26.96
N LYS A 264 13.33 6.13 -27.67
CA LYS A 264 13.09 5.86 -29.09
C LYS A 264 12.16 4.66 -29.22
N ALA A 265 11.21 4.73 -30.16
CA ALA A 265 10.32 3.62 -30.48
C ALA A 265 11.14 2.37 -30.87
N GLY A 266 11.01 1.30 -30.09
CA GLY A 266 11.65 0.00 -30.34
C GLY A 266 11.08 -1.05 -29.39
N LYS A 267 11.10 -2.33 -29.83
CA LYS A 267 10.54 -3.47 -29.07
C LYS A 267 11.11 -3.67 -27.65
N SER A 268 12.26 -3.07 -27.33
CA SER A 268 12.94 -3.19 -26.04
C SER A 268 12.60 -2.07 -25.05
N ALA A 269 11.75 -1.10 -25.44
CA ALA A 269 11.45 0.09 -24.63
C ALA A 269 10.26 -0.09 -23.68
N LEU A 270 9.45 -1.14 -23.89
CA LEU A 270 8.30 -1.44 -23.05
C LEU A 270 8.65 -2.48 -21.98
N PRO A 271 8.12 -2.34 -20.77
CA PRO A 271 8.23 -3.41 -19.76
C PRO A 271 7.56 -4.67 -20.33
N LYS A 272 8.23 -5.81 -20.21
CA LYS A 272 7.58 -7.10 -20.44
C LYS A 272 6.84 -7.46 -19.16
N GLU A 273 5.53 -7.43 -19.22
CA GLU A 273 4.73 -7.98 -18.14
C GLU A 273 4.64 -9.49 -18.28
N GLU A 274 4.97 -10.18 -17.19
CA GLU A 274 4.79 -11.62 -17.08
C GLU A 274 3.51 -11.89 -16.30
N TYR A 275 2.55 -12.51 -16.98
CA TYR A 275 1.28 -12.91 -16.37
C TYR A 275 1.35 -14.36 -15.89
N PRO A 276 0.73 -14.70 -14.75
CA PRO A 276 0.62 -16.07 -14.29
C PRO A 276 -0.05 -16.97 -15.35
N PRO A 277 0.40 -18.24 -15.51
CA PRO A 277 -0.19 -19.16 -16.48
C PRO A 277 -1.72 -19.30 -16.35
N GLU A 278 -2.21 -19.31 -15.11
CA GLU A 278 -3.64 -19.43 -14.81
C GLU A 278 -4.44 -18.24 -15.36
N LEU A 279 -3.85 -17.05 -15.35
CA LEU A 279 -4.48 -15.86 -15.90
C LEU A 279 -4.45 -15.87 -17.43
N LEU A 280 -3.36 -16.37 -18.04
CA LEU A 280 -3.25 -16.47 -19.50
C LEU A 280 -4.22 -17.49 -20.11
N GLU A 281 -4.60 -18.52 -19.36
CA GLU A 281 -5.53 -19.57 -19.77
C GLU A 281 -6.98 -19.28 -19.37
N ALA A 282 -7.21 -18.25 -18.57
CA ALA A 282 -8.56 -17.90 -18.17
C ALA A 282 -9.38 -17.35 -19.34
N GLU A 283 -10.70 -17.53 -19.26
CA GLU A 283 -11.68 -17.07 -20.25
C GLU A 283 -12.44 -15.85 -19.77
N GLU A 284 -12.95 -15.07 -20.72
CA GLU A 284 -13.79 -13.88 -20.47
C GLU A 284 -13.21 -12.91 -19.40
N ILE A 285 -11.92 -12.61 -19.53
CA ILE A 285 -11.22 -11.74 -18.57
C ILE A 285 -11.65 -10.29 -18.75
N GLY A 286 -12.08 -9.68 -17.65
CA GLY A 286 -12.26 -8.23 -17.57
C GLY A 286 -10.99 -7.53 -17.10
N VAL A 287 -10.63 -6.45 -17.77
CA VAL A 287 -9.68 -5.46 -17.29
C VAL A 287 -10.46 -4.22 -16.92
N LEU A 288 -10.44 -3.87 -15.62
CA LEU A 288 -11.12 -2.70 -15.08
C LEU A 288 -10.06 -1.72 -14.62
N PHE A 289 -10.16 -0.48 -15.06
CA PHE A 289 -9.30 0.58 -14.55
C PHE A 289 -10.10 1.51 -13.63
N ASP A 290 -9.61 1.69 -12.42
CA ASP A 290 -10.09 2.70 -11.48
C ASP A 290 -9.01 3.78 -11.30
N PRO A 291 -9.34 5.08 -11.43
CA PRO A 291 -8.35 6.14 -11.35
C PRO A 291 -7.65 6.25 -9.98
N LYS A 292 -8.22 5.66 -8.93
CA LYS A 292 -7.65 5.67 -7.57
C LYS A 292 -6.98 4.36 -7.20
N GLU A 293 -7.59 3.23 -7.58
CA GLU A 293 -7.16 1.89 -7.17
C GLU A 293 -6.27 1.22 -8.23
N GLY A 294 -6.23 1.72 -9.47
CA GLY A 294 -5.44 1.14 -10.56
C GLY A 294 -6.17 0.09 -11.39
N VAL A 295 -5.40 -0.85 -11.93
CA VAL A 295 -5.90 -1.88 -12.88
C VAL A 295 -6.20 -3.18 -12.16
N PHE A 296 -7.36 -3.75 -12.45
CA PHE A 296 -7.79 -5.08 -11.99
C PHE A 296 -8.02 -6.00 -13.18
N MET A 297 -7.43 -7.20 -13.12
CA MET A 297 -7.63 -8.25 -14.12
C MET A 297 -8.47 -9.36 -13.47
N LEU A 298 -9.68 -9.55 -13.95
CA LEU A 298 -10.69 -10.37 -13.29
C LEU A 298 -11.11 -11.54 -14.21
N PRO A 299 -10.74 -12.78 -13.88
CA PRO A 299 -11.22 -13.97 -14.61
C PRO A 299 -12.74 -14.07 -14.59
N GLU A 300 -13.33 -14.60 -15.68
CA GLU A 300 -14.78 -14.79 -15.82
C GLU A 300 -15.63 -13.52 -15.68
N TYR A 301 -15.01 -12.33 -15.79
CA TYR A 301 -15.72 -11.06 -15.65
C TYR A 301 -16.80 -10.86 -16.72
N GLY A 302 -16.58 -11.35 -17.92
CA GLY A 302 -17.60 -11.31 -18.97
C GLY A 302 -18.86 -12.06 -18.56
N ILE A 303 -18.72 -13.25 -17.95
CA ILE A 303 -19.85 -14.01 -17.39
C ILE A 303 -20.47 -13.25 -16.20
N PHE A 304 -19.62 -12.73 -15.28
CA PHE A 304 -20.07 -11.92 -14.15
C PHE A 304 -20.91 -10.73 -14.61
N ARG A 305 -20.46 -9.98 -15.61
CA ARG A 305 -21.19 -8.86 -16.20
C ARG A 305 -22.53 -9.28 -16.81
N ARG A 306 -22.58 -10.39 -17.58
CA ARG A 306 -23.83 -10.91 -18.15
C ARG A 306 -24.88 -11.24 -17.10
N ILE A 307 -24.49 -11.72 -15.90
CA ILE A 307 -25.44 -11.93 -14.79
C ILE A 307 -26.19 -10.65 -14.41
N PHE A 308 -25.56 -9.49 -14.56
CA PHE A 308 -26.18 -8.21 -14.25
C PHE A 308 -26.80 -7.49 -15.45
N THR A 309 -26.57 -7.97 -16.68
CA THR A 309 -27.09 -7.32 -17.89
C THR A 309 -28.19 -8.14 -18.59
N GLU A 310 -28.24 -9.47 -18.42
CA GLU A 310 -29.22 -10.33 -19.04
C GLU A 310 -30.47 -10.50 -18.16
N GLU A 311 -31.66 -10.34 -18.74
CA GLU A 311 -32.92 -10.55 -17.99
C GLU A 311 -33.04 -11.95 -17.40
N ASN A 312 -32.64 -12.98 -18.17
CA ASN A 312 -32.68 -14.37 -17.76
C ASN A 312 -31.34 -14.86 -17.20
N PHE A 313 -30.73 -14.08 -16.33
CA PHE A 313 -29.43 -14.41 -15.72
C PHE A 313 -29.40 -15.77 -15.01
N GLN A 314 -30.56 -16.27 -14.56
CA GLN A 314 -30.66 -17.57 -13.89
C GLN A 314 -30.39 -18.77 -14.84
N ALA A 315 -30.46 -18.54 -16.16
CA ALA A 315 -30.08 -19.54 -17.17
C ALA A 315 -28.57 -19.64 -17.37
N ILE A 316 -27.77 -18.67 -16.87
CA ILE A 316 -26.33 -18.70 -16.94
C ILE A 316 -25.80 -19.79 -15.99
N PRO A 317 -25.11 -20.83 -16.50
CA PRO A 317 -24.59 -21.90 -15.66
C PRO A 317 -23.66 -21.36 -14.57
N GLY A 318 -23.82 -21.82 -13.35
CA GLY A 318 -22.91 -21.47 -12.25
C GLY A 318 -23.06 -20.02 -11.72
N TYR A 319 -24.03 -19.22 -12.16
CA TYR A 319 -24.14 -17.80 -11.79
C TYR A 319 -24.07 -17.54 -10.29
N ARG A 320 -24.68 -18.41 -9.46
CA ARG A 320 -24.61 -18.25 -7.98
C ARG A 320 -23.22 -18.43 -7.46
N GLN A 321 -22.53 -19.47 -7.94
CA GLN A 321 -21.17 -19.80 -7.50
C GLN A 321 -20.21 -18.69 -7.89
N LEU A 322 -20.31 -18.17 -9.11
CA LEU A 322 -19.46 -17.08 -9.58
C LEU A 322 -19.64 -15.81 -8.72
N ILE A 323 -20.88 -15.41 -8.44
CA ILE A 323 -21.14 -14.26 -7.54
C ILE A 323 -20.55 -14.52 -6.13
N TYR A 324 -20.71 -15.73 -5.59
CA TYR A 324 -20.12 -16.06 -4.29
C TYR A 324 -18.59 -16.09 -4.31
N ASN A 325 -17.98 -16.57 -5.40
CA ASN A 325 -16.53 -16.54 -5.58
C ASN A 325 -16.04 -15.08 -5.58
N TYR A 326 -16.66 -14.22 -6.38
CA TYR A 326 -16.35 -12.80 -6.42
C TYR A 326 -16.55 -12.10 -5.07
N LEU A 327 -17.57 -12.46 -4.29
CA LEU A 327 -17.77 -11.93 -2.95
C LEU A 327 -16.68 -12.37 -1.97
N LYS A 328 -16.28 -13.66 -2.01
CA LYS A 328 -15.38 -14.25 -1.02
C LYS A 328 -13.90 -14.04 -1.31
N GLU A 329 -13.54 -13.90 -2.58
CA GLU A 329 -12.17 -13.75 -3.00
C GLU A 329 -11.61 -12.39 -2.55
N ASP A 330 -10.64 -12.42 -1.64
CA ASP A 330 -10.05 -11.22 -1.03
C ASP A 330 -9.28 -10.35 -2.04
N THR A 331 -8.77 -10.94 -3.12
CA THR A 331 -8.03 -10.23 -4.18
C THR A 331 -8.94 -9.46 -5.13
N ILE A 332 -10.24 -9.79 -5.17
CA ILE A 332 -11.23 -9.06 -5.97
C ILE A 332 -11.77 -7.88 -5.14
N PRO A 333 -11.64 -6.64 -5.63
CA PRO A 333 -12.15 -5.46 -4.93
C PRO A 333 -13.68 -5.39 -4.93
N PRO A 334 -14.30 -4.46 -4.18
CA PRO A 334 -15.74 -4.18 -4.28
C PRO A 334 -16.15 -3.59 -5.63
N LEU A 335 -15.22 -2.97 -6.36
CA LEU A 335 -15.41 -2.24 -7.63
C LEU A 335 -16.32 -2.94 -8.66
N PRO A 336 -16.17 -4.25 -8.98
CA PRO A 336 -17.07 -4.92 -9.93
C PRO A 336 -18.55 -4.85 -9.51
N PHE A 337 -18.81 -5.05 -8.21
CA PHE A 337 -20.17 -4.99 -7.68
C PHE A 337 -20.71 -3.56 -7.66
N GLU A 338 -19.89 -2.60 -7.28
CA GLU A 338 -20.27 -1.17 -7.23
C GLU A 338 -20.65 -0.68 -8.62
N ARG A 339 -19.88 -1.03 -9.66
CA ARG A 339 -20.21 -0.71 -11.06
C ARG A 339 -21.52 -1.34 -11.51
N MET A 340 -21.76 -2.62 -11.19
CA MET A 340 -23.02 -3.28 -11.56
C MET A 340 -24.21 -2.68 -10.84
N VAL A 341 -24.06 -2.29 -9.58
CA VAL A 341 -25.11 -1.63 -8.80
C VAL A 341 -25.40 -0.24 -9.33
N GLU A 342 -24.39 0.52 -9.73
CA GLU A 342 -24.53 1.85 -10.30
C GLU A 342 -25.17 1.82 -11.68
N ARG A 343 -24.67 0.95 -12.58
CA ARG A 343 -25.11 0.87 -13.97
C ARG A 343 -26.46 0.14 -14.14
N TYR A 344 -26.71 -0.88 -13.30
CA TYR A 344 -27.86 -1.78 -13.42
C TYR A 344 -28.58 -2.04 -12.09
N PRO A 345 -29.07 -1.00 -11.37
CA PRO A 345 -29.55 -1.14 -9.98
C PRO A 345 -30.74 -2.10 -9.83
N GLU A 346 -31.69 -2.10 -10.75
CA GLU A 346 -32.86 -3.00 -10.68
C GLU A 346 -32.45 -4.46 -10.87
N GLN A 347 -31.61 -4.73 -11.86
CA GLN A 347 -31.11 -6.07 -12.12
C GLN A 347 -30.21 -6.55 -10.99
N ALA A 348 -29.32 -5.68 -10.45
CA ALA A 348 -28.50 -6.00 -9.30
C ALA A 348 -29.33 -6.41 -8.08
N GLN A 349 -30.45 -5.73 -7.82
CA GLN A 349 -31.37 -6.12 -6.75
C GLN A 349 -31.95 -7.52 -6.98
N ARG A 350 -32.40 -7.85 -8.22
CA ARG A 350 -32.91 -9.18 -8.58
C ARG A 350 -31.84 -10.27 -8.41
N VAL A 351 -30.62 -9.98 -8.87
CA VAL A 351 -29.47 -10.90 -8.75
C VAL A 351 -29.17 -11.20 -7.28
N PHE A 352 -29.02 -10.16 -6.44
CA PHE A 352 -28.74 -10.37 -5.02
C PHE A 352 -29.88 -11.07 -4.28
N GLN A 353 -31.12 -10.79 -4.62
CA GLN A 353 -32.28 -11.52 -4.07
C GLN A 353 -32.22 -13.03 -4.40
N ALA A 354 -31.88 -13.37 -5.64
CA ALA A 354 -31.78 -14.76 -6.09
C ALA A 354 -30.55 -15.47 -5.50
N VAL A 355 -29.38 -14.83 -5.52
CA VAL A 355 -28.13 -15.42 -5.04
C VAL A 355 -28.15 -15.63 -3.53
N LEU A 356 -28.56 -14.59 -2.76
CA LEU A 356 -28.58 -14.65 -1.31
C LEU A 356 -29.82 -15.34 -0.74
N THR A 357 -30.72 -15.80 -1.59
CA THR A 357 -32.02 -16.41 -1.21
C THR A 357 -32.82 -15.52 -0.23
N LYS A 358 -32.64 -14.20 -0.35
CA LYS A 358 -33.25 -13.19 0.54
C LYS A 358 -34.24 -12.33 -0.21
N ARG A 359 -35.50 -12.78 -0.33
CA ARG A 359 -36.58 -12.07 -1.05
C ARG A 359 -36.78 -10.60 -0.61
N LYS A 360 -36.46 -10.27 0.64
CA LYS A 360 -36.57 -8.90 1.19
C LYS A 360 -35.28 -8.08 1.09
N PHE A 361 -34.29 -8.53 0.30
CA PHE A 361 -33.07 -7.76 0.07
C PHE A 361 -33.42 -6.43 -0.62
N LYS A 362 -32.96 -5.33 -0.04
CA LYS A 362 -33.09 -3.99 -0.61
C LYS A 362 -31.68 -3.43 -0.86
N LEU A 363 -31.41 -3.08 -2.11
CA LEU A 363 -30.07 -2.65 -2.55
C LEU A 363 -29.51 -1.53 -1.68
N ASN A 364 -30.25 -0.43 -1.54
CA ASN A 364 -29.80 0.76 -0.79
C ASN A 364 -29.49 0.51 0.70
N ARG A 365 -30.14 -0.50 1.30
CA ARG A 365 -29.98 -0.82 2.73
C ARG A 365 -28.97 -1.94 2.95
N ASP A 366 -29.07 -3.01 2.15
CA ASP A 366 -28.41 -4.28 2.43
C ASP A 366 -27.06 -4.40 1.68
N PHE A 367 -26.86 -3.72 0.55
CA PHE A 367 -25.63 -3.78 -0.23
C PHE A 367 -24.41 -3.24 0.54
N PRO A 368 -24.47 -2.08 1.22
CA PRO A 368 -23.34 -1.62 2.02
C PRO A 368 -22.94 -2.59 3.15
N ALA A 369 -23.93 -3.28 3.74
CA ALA A 369 -23.67 -4.30 4.75
C ALA A 369 -23.04 -5.59 4.15
N LEU A 370 -23.47 -5.96 2.93
CA LEU A 370 -22.90 -7.07 2.17
C LEU A 370 -21.42 -6.79 1.84
N MET A 371 -21.11 -5.60 1.32
CA MET A 371 -19.74 -5.21 1.02
C MET A 371 -18.89 -5.18 2.29
N ARG A 372 -19.38 -4.60 3.40
CA ARG A 372 -18.64 -4.65 4.68
C ARG A 372 -18.34 -6.07 5.15
N ARG A 373 -19.26 -7.01 4.93
CA ARG A 373 -19.10 -8.41 5.35
C ARG A 373 -18.02 -9.12 4.54
N TYR A 374 -18.01 -8.95 3.22
CA TYR A 374 -17.16 -9.74 2.32
C TYR A 374 -15.91 -8.98 1.85
N LYS A 375 -15.98 -7.65 1.76
CA LYS A 375 -14.93 -6.78 1.23
C LYS A 375 -14.44 -5.77 2.28
N GLY A 376 -14.61 -6.07 3.56
CA GLY A 376 -14.25 -5.16 4.66
C GLY A 376 -12.79 -4.72 4.65
N LYS A 377 -11.87 -5.54 4.13
CA LYS A 377 -10.45 -5.20 3.96
C LYS A 377 -10.23 -4.03 2.98
N TRP A 378 -11.08 -3.89 1.98
CA TRP A 378 -11.04 -2.82 0.98
C TRP A 378 -11.70 -1.53 1.49
N LEU A 379 -12.65 -1.64 2.42
CA LEU A 379 -13.37 -0.49 2.94
C LEU A 379 -12.55 0.23 4.01
N GLY A 380 -12.11 1.44 3.69
CA GLY A 380 -11.35 2.30 4.61
C GLY A 380 -9.83 2.21 4.46
N HIS A 381 -9.31 1.43 3.51
CA HIS A 381 -7.91 1.59 3.11
C HIS A 381 -7.75 2.89 2.29
N LYS A 382 -6.58 3.49 2.39
CA LYS A 382 -6.23 4.60 1.51
C LYS A 382 -5.83 4.01 0.15
N PRO A 383 -6.40 4.47 -0.97
CA PRO A 383 -5.96 4.05 -2.29
C PRO A 383 -4.44 4.21 -2.42
N LYS A 384 -3.78 3.19 -2.94
CA LYS A 384 -2.34 3.23 -3.21
C LYS A 384 -2.16 3.27 -4.72
N PRO A 385 -1.33 4.19 -5.25
CA PRO A 385 -1.06 4.20 -6.68
C PRO A 385 -0.50 2.85 -7.12
N TRP A 386 -1.01 2.34 -8.21
CA TRP A 386 -0.50 1.12 -8.86
C TRP A 386 0.87 1.34 -9.51
N VAL A 387 1.19 2.58 -9.88
CA VAL A 387 2.47 2.97 -10.49
C VAL A 387 3.47 3.40 -9.43
N THR A 388 4.71 2.92 -9.54
CA THR A 388 5.83 3.40 -8.72
C THR A 388 6.61 4.44 -9.52
N VAL A 389 6.73 5.65 -8.99
CA VAL A 389 7.63 6.68 -9.52
C VAL A 389 9.02 6.43 -8.92
N LYS A 390 10.02 6.15 -9.76
CA LYS A 390 11.41 6.17 -9.30
C LYS A 390 11.74 7.61 -8.94
N GLY A 391 12.01 7.85 -7.66
CA GLY A 391 12.34 9.19 -7.16
C GLY A 391 13.52 9.79 -7.93
N ALA A 392 13.50 11.09 -8.12
CA ALA A 392 14.51 11.89 -8.83
C ALA A 392 15.94 11.83 -8.24
N GLY A 393 16.20 10.95 -7.27
CA GLY A 393 17.49 10.77 -6.61
C GLY A 393 18.52 9.90 -7.35
N GLU A 394 18.17 9.22 -8.44
CA GLU A 394 19.10 8.33 -9.17
C GLU A 394 19.75 8.95 -10.42
N GLN A 395 19.64 10.24 -10.66
CA GLN A 395 20.42 10.92 -11.70
C GLN A 395 21.72 11.47 -11.10
N GLY A 396 22.71 10.61 -10.86
CA GLY A 396 24.00 11.14 -10.40
C GLY A 396 25.06 10.13 -10.03
N SER A 397 25.28 9.07 -10.82
CA SER A 397 26.59 8.39 -10.77
C SER A 397 26.83 7.46 -11.98
N LYS A 398 26.91 8.05 -13.16
CA LYS A 398 27.62 7.42 -14.29
C LYS A 398 28.50 8.50 -14.93
N GLY A 399 29.75 8.50 -14.55
CA GLY A 399 30.75 9.31 -15.22
C GLY A 399 31.94 9.64 -14.34
N ALA A 400 32.86 8.71 -14.16
CA ALA A 400 34.32 8.94 -14.13
C ALA A 400 35.02 7.64 -13.72
N GLY A 401 35.58 6.98 -14.69
CA GLY A 401 36.48 5.84 -14.51
C GLY A 401 37.12 5.56 -15.88
N GLY A 402 38.13 6.38 -16.21
CA GLY A 402 39.09 6.04 -17.21
C GLY A 402 40.13 5.09 -16.64
#